data_8f09a11e6e0b7006b68a6babbefe30d8
#
_entry.id   8f09a11e6e0b7006b68a6babbefe30d8
#
_cell.length_a   1.000
_cell.length_b   1.000
_cell.length_c   1.000
_cell.angle_alpha   90.00
_cell.angle_beta   90.00
_cell.angle_gamma   90.00
#
_symmetry.space_group_name_H-M   'P 1'
#
loop_
_entity.id
_entity.type
_entity.pdbx_description
1 polymer ?
#
loop_
_entity_poly.entity_id
_entity_poly.type
_entity_poly.pdbx_seq_one_letter_code
_entity_poly.pdbx_strand_id
1 'polypeptide(L)'
;PKMRKFLIALPLILAAPLLAQQDAAPQLPGVADAARVAAGTYAVDSRHSQVNWQVNHFGFNDYFGLFGDIKGTLQIDPANPAAAKVDVTIPISSVATSSQGLTDHLKTADFFDVAKFESARFVSTSAVVDGQKAVIKGDLTMLGVTKPVELETRFEGAGNNPMNKKATIGFHAATTLKRSEWGMTKYVPM
;
A
#
# COMPACT_ATOMS: atom_id res chain seq x y z
N PRO A 1 -41.13 -39.17 76.17
CA PRO A 1 -40.28 -39.24 74.97
C PRO A 1 -40.00 -37.87 74.42
N LYS A 2 -38.72 -37.49 74.45
CA LYS A 2 -38.28 -36.17 73.94
C LYS A 2 -37.98 -36.25 72.44
N MET A 3 -38.75 -35.57 71.62
CA MET A 3 -38.50 -35.40 70.18
C MET A 3 -37.29 -34.48 69.99
N ARG A 4 -36.20 -35.01 69.42
CA ARG A 4 -35.05 -34.22 68.96
C ARG A 4 -35.36 -33.70 67.53
N LYS A 5 -35.44 -32.37 67.36
CA LYS A 5 -35.52 -31.74 66.06
C LYS A 5 -34.14 -31.67 65.46
N PHE A 6 -33.94 -32.36 64.34
CA PHE A 6 -32.72 -32.21 63.48
C PHE A 6 -32.91 -31.03 62.60
N LEU A 7 -32.05 -30.00 62.74
CA LEU A 7 -31.90 -28.91 61.75
C LEU A 7 -30.90 -29.41 60.70
N ILE A 8 -31.38 -29.56 59.48
CA ILE A 8 -30.53 -29.82 58.34
C ILE A 8 -30.15 -28.43 57.79
N ALA A 9 -28.87 -28.06 57.96
CA ALA A 9 -28.31 -26.87 57.32
C ALA A 9 -27.93 -27.20 55.88
N LEU A 10 -28.60 -26.60 54.92
CA LEU A 10 -28.30 -26.72 53.47
C LEU A 10 -27.18 -25.73 53.14
N PRO A 11 -26.02 -26.16 52.59
CA PRO A 11 -24.99 -25.20 52.20
C PRO A 11 -25.40 -24.48 50.91
N LEU A 12 -25.47 -23.16 51.01
CA LEU A 12 -25.70 -22.28 49.87
C LEU A 12 -24.39 -22.18 49.06
N ILE A 13 -24.30 -22.91 47.93
CA ILE A 13 -23.17 -22.80 47.00
C ILE A 13 -23.37 -21.53 46.17
N LEU A 14 -22.62 -20.47 46.49
CA LEU A 14 -22.51 -19.31 45.65
C LEU A 14 -21.70 -19.69 44.40
N ALA A 15 -22.38 -19.86 43.28
CA ALA A 15 -21.72 -19.98 41.98
C ALA A 15 -21.23 -18.56 41.59
N ALA A 16 -19.93 -18.32 41.67
CA ALA A 16 -19.31 -17.14 41.06
C ALA A 16 -19.48 -17.19 39.55
N PRO A 17 -19.90 -16.09 38.87
CA PRO A 17 -19.94 -16.09 37.43
C PRO A 17 -18.52 -16.22 36.87
N LEU A 18 -18.30 -17.25 36.07
CA LEU A 18 -17.11 -17.38 35.25
C LEU A 18 -17.19 -16.26 34.20
N LEU A 19 -16.49 -15.14 34.45
CA LEU A 19 -16.26 -14.13 33.41
C LEU A 19 -15.40 -14.81 32.34
N ALA A 20 -16.03 -15.19 31.24
CA ALA A 20 -15.31 -15.62 30.05
C ALA A 20 -14.37 -14.48 29.64
N GLN A 21 -13.07 -14.69 29.80
CA GLN A 21 -12.05 -13.83 29.22
C GLN A 21 -12.25 -13.88 27.72
N GLN A 22 -12.87 -12.84 27.16
CA GLN A 22 -12.87 -12.67 25.72
C GLN A 22 -11.42 -12.39 25.32
N ASP A 23 -10.76 -13.36 24.71
CA ASP A 23 -9.46 -13.15 24.10
C ASP A 23 -9.61 -12.00 23.10
N ALA A 24 -8.93 -10.90 23.39
CA ALA A 24 -8.91 -9.76 22.47
C ALA A 24 -8.38 -10.25 21.12
N ALA A 25 -9.12 -9.95 20.05
CA ALA A 25 -8.70 -10.32 18.70
C ALA A 25 -7.24 -9.88 18.48
N PRO A 26 -6.40 -10.71 17.82
CA PRO A 26 -5.00 -10.38 17.57
C PRO A 26 -4.90 -9.01 16.90
N GLN A 27 -4.22 -8.07 17.54
CA GLN A 27 -3.99 -6.75 16.93
C GLN A 27 -2.95 -6.88 15.83
N LEU A 28 -3.28 -6.32 14.66
CA LEU A 28 -2.32 -6.23 13.55
C LEU A 28 -1.14 -5.34 13.97
N PRO A 29 0.10 -5.68 13.56
CA PRO A 29 1.28 -4.86 13.84
C PRO A 29 1.19 -3.44 13.27
N GLY A 30 0.61 -3.30 12.07
CA GLY A 30 0.34 -2.02 11.42
C GLY A 30 -1.05 -1.49 11.79
N VAL A 31 -1.09 -0.27 12.30
CA VAL A 31 -2.33 0.42 12.69
C VAL A 31 -2.35 1.80 12.03
N ALA A 32 -3.52 2.24 11.56
CA ALA A 32 -3.71 3.55 10.94
C ALA A 32 -3.67 4.69 12.00
N ASP A 33 -2.53 4.80 12.66
CA ASP A 33 -2.23 5.79 13.70
C ASP A 33 -0.94 6.54 13.34
N ALA A 34 -1.09 7.81 12.96
CA ALA A 34 0.01 8.68 12.56
C ALA A 34 1.02 8.94 13.71
N ALA A 35 0.59 8.83 14.98
CA ALA A 35 1.48 8.98 16.12
C ALA A 35 2.57 7.89 16.21
N ARG A 36 2.39 6.79 15.49
CA ARG A 36 3.37 5.70 15.38
C ARG A 36 4.44 5.93 14.31
N VAL A 37 4.29 6.97 13.48
CA VAL A 37 5.26 7.30 12.45
C VAL A 37 6.42 8.06 13.08
N ALA A 38 7.63 7.53 12.99
CA ALA A 38 8.85 8.26 13.37
C ALA A 38 9.32 9.14 12.21
N ALA A 39 9.84 10.33 12.52
CA ALA A 39 10.51 11.16 11.51
C ALA A 39 11.77 10.45 10.98
N GLY A 40 12.01 10.53 9.68
CA GLY A 40 13.17 9.90 9.06
C GLY A 40 13.01 9.58 7.59
N THR A 41 14.00 8.86 7.08
CA THR A 41 14.00 8.33 5.71
C THR A 41 13.73 6.82 5.74
N TYR A 42 12.67 6.43 5.08
CA TYR A 42 12.27 5.04 4.91
C TYR A 42 12.66 4.57 3.51
N ALA A 43 13.27 3.40 3.43
CA ALA A 43 13.49 2.74 2.15
C ALA A 43 12.23 1.98 1.75
N VAL A 44 11.94 1.95 0.46
CA VAL A 44 10.85 1.11 -0.09
C VAL A 44 11.19 -0.36 0.14
N ASP A 45 10.25 -1.10 0.71
CA ASP A 45 10.32 -2.56 0.78
C ASP A 45 9.91 -3.14 -0.57
N SER A 46 10.90 -3.45 -1.42
CA SER A 46 10.69 -3.93 -2.79
C SER A 46 9.93 -5.26 -2.87
N ARG A 47 9.89 -6.04 -1.78
CA ARG A 47 9.18 -7.32 -1.75
C ARG A 47 7.69 -7.17 -1.47
N HIS A 48 7.30 -6.05 -0.83
CA HIS A 48 5.92 -5.79 -0.41
C HIS A 48 5.35 -4.52 -1.04
N SER A 49 6.09 -3.91 -2.00
CA SER A 49 5.63 -2.74 -2.75
C SER A 49 5.46 -3.08 -4.21
N GLN A 50 4.34 -2.68 -4.78
CA GLN A 50 4.02 -2.95 -6.19
C GLN A 50 3.19 -1.81 -6.76
N VAL A 51 3.26 -1.64 -8.08
CA VAL A 51 2.34 -0.79 -8.84
C VAL A 51 1.40 -1.69 -9.61
N ASN A 52 0.13 -1.71 -9.21
CA ASN A 52 -0.92 -2.37 -9.99
C ASN A 52 -1.48 -1.39 -11.00
N TRP A 53 -1.75 -1.84 -12.21
CA TRP A 53 -2.40 -1.06 -13.24
C TRP A 53 -3.61 -1.80 -13.82
N GLN A 54 -4.53 -1.01 -14.32
CA GLN A 54 -5.76 -1.47 -14.94
C GLN A 54 -5.99 -0.68 -16.22
N VAL A 55 -6.44 -1.36 -17.27
CA VAL A 55 -6.91 -0.74 -18.51
C VAL A 55 -8.22 -1.39 -18.92
N ASN A 56 -9.10 -0.61 -19.54
CA ASN A 56 -10.28 -1.17 -20.19
C ASN A 56 -9.88 -1.83 -21.50
N HIS A 57 -10.30 -3.08 -21.70
CA HIS A 57 -10.01 -3.85 -22.90
C HIS A 57 -11.21 -3.82 -23.83
N PHE A 58 -11.21 -2.87 -24.78
CA PHE A 58 -12.21 -2.66 -25.81
C PHE A 58 -13.66 -2.49 -25.31
N GLY A 59 -13.86 -2.06 -24.08
CA GLY A 59 -15.18 -1.95 -23.48
C GLY A 59 -15.76 -3.27 -22.96
N PHE A 60 -15.06 -4.39 -23.09
CA PHE A 60 -15.55 -5.69 -22.67
C PHE A 60 -15.25 -5.99 -21.21
N ASN A 61 -14.05 -5.70 -20.75
CA ASN A 61 -13.61 -5.97 -19.38
C ASN A 61 -12.40 -5.11 -19.01
N ASP A 62 -12.12 -5.09 -17.73
CA ASP A 62 -10.87 -4.53 -17.22
C ASP A 62 -9.76 -5.59 -17.26
N TYR A 63 -8.59 -5.17 -17.74
CA TYR A 63 -7.39 -5.99 -17.75
C TYR A 63 -6.39 -5.43 -16.76
N PHE A 64 -5.72 -6.31 -16.01
CA PHE A 64 -4.84 -5.95 -14.92
C PHE A 64 -3.42 -6.44 -15.17
N GLY A 65 -2.48 -5.70 -14.62
CA GLY A 65 -1.10 -6.11 -14.52
C GLY A 65 -0.40 -5.39 -13.38
N LEU A 66 0.87 -5.69 -13.19
CA LEU A 66 1.65 -5.09 -12.12
C LEU A 66 3.09 -4.84 -12.56
N PHE A 67 3.76 -3.96 -11.79
CA PHE A 67 5.21 -3.86 -11.71
C PHE A 67 5.63 -4.16 -10.27
N GLY A 68 6.70 -4.92 -10.11
CA GLY A 68 7.35 -5.24 -8.84
C GLY A 68 8.72 -4.58 -8.71
N ASP A 69 9.50 -5.07 -7.75
CA ASP A 69 10.89 -4.65 -7.52
C ASP A 69 11.10 -3.13 -7.36
N ILE A 70 10.05 -2.42 -6.89
CA ILE A 70 10.06 -0.98 -6.69
C ILE A 70 11.18 -0.61 -5.72
N LYS A 71 11.96 0.41 -6.05
CA LYS A 71 13.03 0.95 -5.21
C LYS A 71 12.81 2.42 -4.95
N GLY A 72 13.38 2.93 -3.87
CA GLY A 72 13.31 4.36 -3.58
C GLY A 72 13.23 4.67 -2.11
N THR A 73 12.85 5.91 -1.81
CA THR A 73 12.79 6.43 -0.47
C THR A 73 11.56 7.31 -0.25
N LEU A 74 11.08 7.32 0.99
CA LEU A 74 10.18 8.32 1.54
C LEU A 74 10.88 9.00 2.70
N GLN A 75 11.08 10.30 2.62
CA GLN A 75 11.46 11.13 3.76
C GLN A 75 10.19 11.76 4.33
N ILE A 76 9.94 11.58 5.61
CA ILE A 76 8.74 12.08 6.28
C ILE A 76 9.07 12.58 7.68
N ASP A 77 8.41 13.67 8.07
CA ASP A 77 8.34 14.17 9.43
C ASP A 77 6.87 14.34 9.81
N PRO A 78 6.35 13.58 10.79
CA PRO A 78 4.96 13.69 11.23
C PRO A 78 4.59 15.08 11.76
N ALA A 79 5.56 15.84 12.24
CA ALA A 79 5.33 17.23 12.68
C ALA A 79 5.14 18.20 11.50
N ASN A 80 5.64 17.83 10.30
CA ASN A 80 5.50 18.61 9.08
C ASN A 80 5.29 17.67 7.87
N PRO A 81 4.16 16.92 7.80
CA PRO A 81 3.95 15.90 6.77
C PRO A 81 3.85 16.50 5.35
N ALA A 82 3.54 17.79 5.22
CA ALA A 82 3.52 18.46 3.91
C ALA A 82 4.93 18.63 3.30
N ALA A 83 6.00 18.50 4.10
CA ALA A 83 7.37 18.51 3.63
C ALA A 83 7.88 17.12 3.19
N ALA A 84 7.02 16.09 3.19
CA ALA A 84 7.40 14.75 2.79
C ALA A 84 7.94 14.71 1.34
N LYS A 85 8.97 13.88 1.15
CA LYS A 85 9.61 13.69 -0.17
C LYS A 85 9.58 12.22 -0.54
N VAL A 86 9.10 11.95 -1.74
CA VAL A 86 9.04 10.61 -2.34
C VAL A 86 9.92 10.61 -3.58
N ASP A 87 10.78 9.62 -3.68
CA ASP A 87 11.59 9.35 -4.88
C ASP A 87 11.58 7.84 -5.09
N VAL A 88 10.87 7.38 -6.13
CA VAL A 88 10.71 5.96 -6.41
C VAL A 88 11.04 5.65 -7.86
N THR A 89 11.69 4.51 -8.05
CA THR A 89 12.05 3.94 -9.35
C THR A 89 11.34 2.62 -9.53
N ILE A 90 10.71 2.46 -10.68
CA ILE A 90 9.91 1.30 -11.07
C ILE A 90 10.65 0.61 -12.22
N PRO A 91 11.29 -0.54 -12.01
CA PRO A 91 11.92 -1.31 -13.10
C PRO A 91 10.85 -1.77 -14.09
N ILE A 92 10.94 -1.30 -15.33
CA ILE A 92 9.92 -1.64 -16.34
C ILE A 92 9.97 -3.11 -16.74
N SER A 93 11.15 -3.74 -16.68
CA SER A 93 11.31 -5.17 -16.94
C SER A 93 10.51 -6.06 -15.99
N SER A 94 10.10 -5.52 -14.82
CA SER A 94 9.28 -6.23 -13.83
C SER A 94 7.79 -6.32 -14.19
N VAL A 95 7.38 -5.75 -15.34
CA VAL A 95 5.98 -5.84 -15.79
C VAL A 95 5.53 -7.29 -15.90
N ALA A 96 4.37 -7.58 -15.33
CA ALA A 96 3.76 -8.90 -15.35
C ALA A 96 2.24 -8.81 -15.56
N THR A 97 1.71 -9.79 -16.27
CA THR A 97 0.26 -10.00 -16.46
C THR A 97 -0.05 -11.48 -16.33
N SER A 98 -1.32 -11.84 -16.34
CA SER A 98 -1.77 -13.24 -16.36
C SER A 98 -1.49 -13.97 -17.70
N SER A 99 -1.06 -13.23 -18.75
CA SER A 99 -0.71 -13.77 -20.07
C SER A 99 0.76 -13.52 -20.37
N GLN A 100 1.55 -14.57 -20.53
CA GLN A 100 2.96 -14.43 -20.89
C GLN A 100 3.14 -13.69 -22.22
N GLY A 101 2.32 -14.02 -23.23
CA GLY A 101 2.39 -13.36 -24.53
C GLY A 101 2.12 -11.85 -24.44
N LEU A 102 1.17 -11.42 -23.59
CA LEU A 102 0.96 -9.99 -23.35
C LEU A 102 2.12 -9.37 -22.57
N THR A 103 2.61 -10.05 -21.55
CA THR A 103 3.78 -9.60 -20.77
C THR A 103 4.98 -9.35 -21.69
N ASP A 104 5.25 -10.26 -22.62
CA ASP A 104 6.36 -10.12 -23.58
C ASP A 104 6.10 -8.97 -24.56
N HIS A 105 4.87 -8.82 -25.05
CA HIS A 105 4.50 -7.73 -25.94
C HIS A 105 4.60 -6.36 -25.25
N LEU A 106 4.20 -6.24 -23.99
CA LEU A 106 4.34 -4.99 -23.22
C LEU A 106 5.81 -4.54 -23.09
N LYS A 107 6.76 -5.46 -23.15
CA LYS A 107 8.20 -5.16 -23.08
C LYS A 107 8.78 -4.63 -24.39
N THR A 108 8.07 -4.76 -25.51
CA THR A 108 8.54 -4.32 -26.83
C THR A 108 8.43 -2.81 -27.01
N ALA A 109 8.97 -2.32 -28.14
CA ALA A 109 8.88 -0.91 -28.56
C ALA A 109 7.43 -0.43 -28.83
N ASP A 110 6.48 -1.34 -28.98
CA ASP A 110 5.06 -0.99 -29.11
C ASP A 110 4.50 -0.38 -27.80
N PHE A 111 5.13 -0.67 -26.65
CA PHE A 111 4.66 -0.23 -25.34
C PHE A 111 5.78 0.36 -24.49
N PHE A 112 6.41 -0.44 -23.62
CA PHE A 112 7.37 0.09 -22.65
C PHE A 112 8.82 0.13 -23.14
N ASP A 113 9.14 -0.52 -24.26
CA ASP A 113 10.47 -0.51 -24.88
C ASP A 113 11.61 -0.73 -23.86
N VAL A 114 11.55 -1.86 -23.13
CA VAL A 114 12.46 -2.13 -22.01
C VAL A 114 13.93 -2.22 -22.44
N ALA A 115 14.19 -2.42 -23.73
CA ALA A 115 15.54 -2.41 -24.28
C ALA A 115 16.15 -1.01 -24.28
N LYS A 116 15.31 0.03 -24.33
CA LYS A 116 15.73 1.44 -24.37
C LYS A 116 15.48 2.15 -23.05
N PHE A 117 14.42 1.80 -22.34
CA PHE A 117 14.00 2.45 -21.10
C PHE A 117 13.91 1.41 -19.97
N GLU A 118 14.89 1.40 -19.09
CA GLU A 118 14.99 0.40 -18.02
C GLU A 118 13.98 0.63 -16.90
N SER A 119 13.58 1.89 -16.67
CA SER A 119 12.72 2.25 -15.55
C SER A 119 11.81 3.43 -15.83
N ALA A 120 10.72 3.52 -15.07
CA ALA A 120 10.01 4.77 -14.80
C ALA A 120 10.44 5.30 -13.43
N ARG A 121 10.33 6.63 -13.21
CA ARG A 121 10.67 7.26 -11.95
C ARG A 121 9.64 8.32 -11.59
N PHE A 122 9.23 8.35 -10.32
CA PHE A 122 8.41 9.41 -9.77
C PHE A 122 9.18 10.15 -8.69
N VAL A 123 9.18 11.48 -8.76
CA VAL A 123 9.79 12.37 -7.77
C VAL A 123 8.76 13.39 -7.33
N SER A 124 8.42 13.41 -6.04
CA SER A 124 7.45 14.36 -5.50
C SER A 124 7.97 15.79 -5.54
N THR A 125 7.09 16.73 -5.84
CA THR A 125 7.35 18.18 -5.81
C THR A 125 6.64 18.88 -4.66
N SER A 126 5.46 18.35 -4.25
CA SER A 126 4.70 18.86 -3.10
C SER A 126 3.75 17.82 -2.56
N ALA A 127 3.29 18.03 -1.32
CA ALA A 127 2.27 17.23 -0.67
C ALA A 127 1.24 18.15 0.00
N VAL A 128 -0.05 17.83 -0.18
CA VAL A 128 -1.15 18.43 0.58
C VAL A 128 -1.78 17.33 1.40
N VAL A 129 -1.75 17.49 2.72
CA VAL A 129 -2.16 16.45 3.67
C VAL A 129 -3.43 16.86 4.39
N ASP A 130 -4.40 15.95 4.45
CA ASP A 130 -5.66 16.10 5.18
C ASP A 130 -5.96 14.80 5.96
N GLY A 131 -5.65 14.81 7.24
CA GLY A 131 -5.77 13.63 8.10
C GLY A 131 -4.96 12.44 7.60
N GLN A 132 -5.63 11.36 7.25
CA GLN A 132 -5.01 10.14 6.70
C GLN A 132 -4.88 10.15 5.17
N LYS A 133 -5.35 11.21 4.51
CA LYS A 133 -5.28 11.37 3.06
C LYS A 133 -4.27 12.43 2.69
N ALA A 134 -3.72 12.30 1.49
CA ALA A 134 -2.86 13.32 0.91
C ALA A 134 -2.99 13.32 -0.61
N VAL A 135 -2.74 14.46 -1.22
CA VAL A 135 -2.44 14.58 -2.65
C VAL A 135 -0.96 14.86 -2.80
N ILE A 136 -0.24 13.93 -3.40
CA ILE A 136 1.19 14.05 -3.67
C ILE A 136 1.35 14.43 -5.14
N LYS A 137 1.84 15.65 -5.38
CA LYS A 137 2.21 16.09 -6.73
C LYS A 137 3.66 15.75 -7.01
N GLY A 138 3.97 15.39 -8.23
CA GLY A 138 5.34 15.06 -8.61
C GLY A 138 5.49 14.86 -10.11
N ASP A 139 6.72 14.64 -10.51
CA ASP A 139 7.11 14.40 -11.89
C ASP A 139 7.28 12.90 -12.12
N LEU A 140 6.50 12.36 -13.06
CA LEU A 140 6.65 10.99 -13.54
C LEU A 140 7.42 10.99 -14.87
N THR A 141 8.58 10.38 -14.85
CA THR A 141 9.36 10.09 -16.06
C THR A 141 9.09 8.66 -16.51
N MET A 142 8.62 8.47 -17.72
CA MET A 142 8.38 7.17 -18.35
C MET A 142 8.65 7.31 -19.86
N LEU A 143 9.27 6.31 -20.49
CA LEU A 143 9.63 6.35 -21.92
C LEU A 143 10.43 7.60 -22.32
N GLY A 144 11.27 8.11 -21.43
CA GLY A 144 12.06 9.33 -21.65
C GLY A 144 11.27 10.64 -21.58
N VAL A 145 9.97 10.60 -21.30
CA VAL A 145 9.09 11.77 -21.17
C VAL A 145 8.78 12.01 -19.69
N THR A 146 8.95 13.25 -19.24
CA THR A 146 8.62 13.67 -17.86
C THR A 146 7.37 14.54 -17.88
N LYS A 147 6.39 14.20 -17.04
CA LYS A 147 5.15 14.96 -16.86
C LYS A 147 4.74 15.04 -15.42
N PRO A 148 4.09 16.15 -15.01
CA PRO A 148 3.51 16.25 -13.68
C PRO A 148 2.31 15.31 -13.55
N VAL A 149 2.24 14.64 -12.40
CA VAL A 149 1.11 13.78 -12.00
C VAL A 149 0.72 14.05 -10.56
N GLU A 150 -0.52 13.74 -10.21
CA GLU A 150 -1.03 13.82 -8.85
C GLU A 150 -1.40 12.42 -8.39
N LEU A 151 -0.94 12.04 -7.22
CA LEU A 151 -1.25 10.78 -6.58
C LEU A 151 -2.23 11.02 -5.42
N GLU A 152 -3.43 10.48 -5.51
CA GLU A 152 -4.33 10.39 -4.36
C GLU A 152 -3.80 9.32 -3.41
N THR A 153 -3.40 9.74 -2.22
CA THR A 153 -2.68 8.88 -1.28
C THR A 153 -3.47 8.71 0.00
N ARG A 154 -3.43 7.51 0.56
CA ARG A 154 -3.99 7.19 1.88
C ARG A 154 -2.95 6.49 2.74
N PHE A 155 -2.82 6.92 3.99
CA PHE A 155 -2.04 6.24 5.00
C PHE A 155 -2.77 4.97 5.46
N GLU A 156 -2.10 3.83 5.39
CA GLU A 156 -2.68 2.52 5.74
C GLU A 156 -2.29 2.08 7.15
N GLY A 157 -1.08 2.43 7.60
CA GLY A 157 -0.66 2.08 8.93
C GLY A 157 0.82 2.24 9.20
N ALA A 158 1.14 2.27 10.49
CA ALA A 158 2.51 2.25 11.02
C ALA A 158 2.65 1.24 12.15
N GLY A 159 3.83 0.67 12.27
CA GLY A 159 4.17 -0.28 13.33
C GLY A 159 5.52 -0.92 13.10
N ASN A 160 5.86 -1.88 13.96
CA ASN A 160 7.08 -2.66 13.79
C ASN A 160 6.76 -3.95 13.03
N ASN A 161 7.48 -4.19 11.94
CA ASN A 161 7.36 -5.43 11.19
C ASN A 161 7.71 -6.63 12.10
N PRO A 162 6.81 -7.62 12.23
CA PRO A 162 7.00 -8.71 13.19
C PRO A 162 8.20 -9.61 12.86
N MET A 163 8.63 -9.65 11.58
CA MET A 163 9.71 -10.51 11.11
C MET A 163 11.10 -9.90 11.36
N ASN A 164 11.27 -8.61 11.03
CA ASN A 164 12.59 -7.95 11.10
C ASN A 164 12.69 -6.86 12.18
N LYS A 165 11.59 -6.61 12.90
CA LYS A 165 11.47 -5.61 13.98
C LYS A 165 11.70 -4.15 13.57
N LYS A 166 11.80 -3.87 12.27
CA LYS A 166 11.99 -2.50 11.76
C LYS A 166 10.69 -1.73 11.76
N ALA A 167 10.78 -0.42 12.05
CA ALA A 167 9.68 0.50 11.85
C ALA A 167 9.24 0.48 10.38
N THR A 168 7.96 0.27 10.16
CA THR A 168 7.37 0.11 8.84
C THR A 168 6.14 1.00 8.75
N ILE A 169 6.00 1.71 7.64
CA ILE A 169 4.83 2.53 7.32
C ILE A 169 4.29 2.12 5.96
N GLY A 170 2.98 2.13 5.83
CA GLY A 170 2.28 1.71 4.62
C GLY A 170 1.38 2.80 4.07
N PHE A 171 1.35 2.91 2.74
CA PHE A 171 0.49 3.82 2.00
C PHE A 171 -0.12 3.12 0.80
N HIS A 172 -1.31 3.56 0.42
CA HIS A 172 -1.92 3.31 -0.87
C HIS A 172 -1.94 4.61 -1.66
N ALA A 173 -1.52 4.58 -2.91
CA ALA A 173 -1.59 5.72 -3.81
C ALA A 173 -2.21 5.32 -5.14
N ALA A 174 -3.00 6.21 -5.75
CA ALA A 174 -3.68 5.97 -7.01
C ALA A 174 -3.65 7.21 -7.89
N THR A 175 -3.62 6.99 -9.20
CA THR A 175 -3.79 8.03 -10.22
C THR A 175 -4.31 7.41 -11.51
N THR A 176 -4.82 8.24 -12.41
CA THR A 176 -5.18 7.84 -13.77
C THR A 176 -4.26 8.53 -14.76
N LEU A 177 -3.61 7.76 -15.62
CA LEU A 177 -2.67 8.26 -16.60
C LEU A 177 -3.21 8.04 -18.02
N LYS A 178 -2.96 9.01 -18.88
CA LYS A 178 -3.19 8.91 -20.32
C LYS A 178 -1.89 8.46 -20.99
N ARG A 179 -1.71 7.16 -21.22
CA ARG A 179 -0.45 6.57 -21.67
C ARG A 179 0.12 7.21 -22.96
N SER A 180 -0.76 7.72 -23.84
CA SER A 180 -0.34 8.44 -25.05
C SER A 180 0.45 9.72 -24.77
N GLU A 181 0.31 10.32 -23.59
CA GLU A 181 1.07 11.51 -23.20
C GLU A 181 2.56 11.21 -22.96
N TRP A 182 2.91 9.94 -22.72
CA TRP A 182 4.29 9.46 -22.67
C TRP A 182 4.74 8.76 -23.95
N GLY A 183 4.00 8.94 -25.08
CA GLY A 183 4.36 8.36 -26.36
C GLY A 183 3.90 6.92 -26.58
N MET A 184 3.22 6.30 -25.64
CA MET A 184 2.67 4.95 -25.77
C MET A 184 1.34 5.01 -26.55
N THR A 185 1.43 5.04 -27.87
CA THR A 185 0.27 5.30 -28.75
C THR A 185 -0.28 4.05 -29.46
N LYS A 186 0.39 2.90 -29.34
CA LYS A 186 -0.09 1.66 -29.95
C LYS A 186 -1.52 1.35 -29.48
N TYR A 187 -2.41 1.09 -30.43
CA TYR A 187 -3.83 0.85 -30.19
C TYR A 187 -4.59 2.03 -29.50
N VAL A 188 -4.19 3.27 -29.78
CA VAL A 188 -4.93 4.48 -29.38
C VAL A 188 -5.37 5.21 -30.65
N PRO A 189 -6.65 5.62 -30.78
CA PRO A 189 -7.80 5.38 -29.91
C PRO A 189 -8.55 4.09 -30.32
N MET A 190 -8.65 3.12 -29.41
CA MET A 190 -9.51 1.94 -29.60
C MET A 190 -10.20 1.63 -28.29
#